data_3a07e9b156fea18a17e6dc2c015943d6
#
_entry.id   3a07e9b156fea18a17e6dc2c015943d6
#
_cell.length_a   1.000
_cell.length_b   1.000
_cell.length_c   1.000
_cell.angle_alpha   90.00
_cell.angle_beta   90.00
_cell.angle_gamma   90.00
#
_symmetry.space_group_name_H-M   'P 1'
#
loop_
_entity.id
_entity.type
_entity.pdbx_description
1 polymer ?
#
loop_
_entity_poly.entity_id
_entity_poly.type
_entity_poly.pdbx_seq_one_letter_code
_entity_poly.pdbx_strand_id
1 'polypeptide(L)'
;GLAARTGDARFAYDSYRRFIQMYGDVVLGVEHQAFEDLLERHKEERGYYLDTDMAAEDWRLLIEAYKAMVKSRLGKPFPQDPHAQLWGAIGAVLDSWMNARAITYRKLHGIPQAWGTAVTIQAMVFGNMGDDCATGVAFTRNPSTGENAVYGEFLINAQGEDVVAGIRTPQPLTEAGRGVHGGDLPSMEAALPGVFTELADVMAQLEAHYCDMQDIEFTVQQGTLWMLQTRSGKRTAKAALRIAV
;
A
#
# COMPACT_ATOMS: atom_id res chain seq x y z
N GLY A 1 19.80 10.56 7.22
CA GLY A 1 18.72 10.69 6.25
C GLY A 1 17.35 10.85 6.88
N LEU A 2 16.45 9.88 6.65
CA LEU A 2 15.05 9.98 7.07
C LEU A 2 14.88 10.17 8.58
N ALA A 3 15.57 9.39 9.40
CA ALA A 3 15.54 9.52 10.86
C ALA A 3 15.90 10.93 11.36
N ALA A 4 16.89 11.58 10.73
CA ALA A 4 17.28 12.95 11.12
C ALA A 4 16.25 14.01 10.69
N ARG A 5 15.46 13.73 9.63
CA ARG A 5 14.42 14.65 9.14
C ARG A 5 13.11 14.53 9.90
N THR A 6 12.75 13.33 10.30
CA THR A 6 11.46 13.05 10.99
C THR A 6 11.61 13.08 12.52
N GLY A 7 12.82 12.92 13.05
CA GLY A 7 13.05 12.69 14.48
C GLY A 7 12.64 11.29 14.96
N ASP A 8 12.12 10.45 14.05
CA ASP A 8 11.64 9.10 14.36
C ASP A 8 12.56 8.04 13.72
N ALA A 9 13.40 7.45 14.57
CA ALA A 9 14.31 6.39 14.15
C ALA A 9 13.56 5.07 13.84
N ARG A 10 12.49 4.77 14.59
CA ARG A 10 11.69 3.56 14.38
C ARG A 10 11.05 3.58 12.99
N PHE A 11 10.33 4.64 12.65
CA PHE A 11 9.75 4.85 11.34
C PHE A 11 10.80 4.75 10.21
N ALA A 12 11.95 5.40 10.40
CA ALA A 12 13.00 5.42 9.38
C ALA A 12 13.61 4.03 9.12
N TYR A 13 13.82 3.23 10.17
CA TYR A 13 14.34 1.87 10.01
C TYR A 13 13.29 0.91 9.47
N ASP A 14 12.03 0.98 9.90
CA ASP A 14 10.95 0.19 9.32
C ASP A 14 10.77 0.49 7.83
N SER A 15 10.76 1.77 7.44
CA SER A 15 10.70 2.17 6.03
C SER A 15 11.87 1.61 5.22
N TYR A 16 13.07 1.60 5.79
CA TYR A 16 14.24 1.04 5.10
C TYR A 16 14.20 -0.50 5.03
N ARG A 17 13.72 -1.16 6.05
CA ARG A 17 13.48 -2.61 6.04
C ARG A 17 12.49 -2.99 4.93
N ARG A 18 11.34 -2.30 4.85
CA ARG A 18 10.33 -2.51 3.79
C ARG A 18 10.92 -2.29 2.41
N PHE A 19 11.73 -1.24 2.25
CA PHE A 19 12.43 -0.99 0.99
C PHE A 19 13.38 -2.12 0.61
N ILE A 20 14.20 -2.65 1.56
CA ILE A 20 15.12 -3.76 1.27
C ILE A 20 14.33 -5.02 0.86
N GLN A 21 13.24 -5.31 1.54
CA GLN A 21 12.37 -6.46 1.23
C GLN A 21 11.78 -6.34 -0.17
N MET A 22 11.10 -5.23 -0.45
CA MET A 22 10.46 -4.98 -1.76
C MET A 22 11.48 -4.95 -2.90
N TYR A 23 12.59 -4.22 -2.72
CA TYR A 23 13.66 -4.16 -3.72
C TYR A 23 14.37 -5.50 -3.90
N GLY A 24 14.60 -6.21 -2.81
CA GLY A 24 15.20 -7.54 -2.82
C GLY A 24 14.36 -8.56 -3.58
N ASP A 25 13.05 -8.56 -3.38
CA ASP A 25 12.11 -9.42 -4.08
C ASP A 25 11.95 -8.99 -5.55
N VAL A 26 11.48 -7.78 -5.79
CA VAL A 26 11.03 -7.32 -7.11
C VAL A 26 12.20 -7.04 -8.06
N VAL A 27 13.29 -6.44 -7.56
CA VAL A 27 14.42 -6.00 -8.40
C VAL A 27 15.55 -7.01 -8.44
N LEU A 28 15.86 -7.61 -7.29
CA LEU A 28 16.99 -8.53 -7.18
C LEU A 28 16.60 -10.00 -7.35
N GLY A 29 15.31 -10.34 -7.30
CA GLY A 29 14.78 -11.69 -7.47
C GLY A 29 15.04 -12.63 -6.29
N VAL A 30 15.19 -12.09 -5.09
CA VAL A 30 15.26 -12.87 -3.85
C VAL A 30 13.84 -13.20 -3.41
N GLU A 31 13.56 -14.47 -3.15
CA GLU A 31 12.21 -14.92 -2.76
C GLU A 31 11.68 -14.12 -1.54
N HIS A 32 10.46 -13.62 -1.68
CA HIS A 32 9.74 -12.85 -0.65
C HIS A 32 9.72 -13.59 0.71
N GLN A 33 9.45 -14.89 0.68
CA GLN A 33 9.36 -15.72 1.88
C GLN A 33 10.64 -15.71 2.72
N ALA A 34 11.80 -15.54 2.09
CA ALA A 34 13.06 -15.50 2.85
C ALA A 34 13.20 -14.26 3.75
N PHE A 35 12.54 -13.16 3.39
CA PHE A 35 12.46 -11.96 4.22
C PHE A 35 11.44 -12.16 5.35
N GLU A 36 10.27 -12.74 5.03
CA GLU A 36 9.23 -13.05 6.01
C GLU A 36 9.75 -14.02 7.09
N ASP A 37 10.46 -15.08 6.70
CA ASP A 37 11.03 -16.05 7.65
C ASP A 37 12.01 -15.39 8.65
N LEU A 38 12.75 -14.38 8.21
CA LEU A 38 13.64 -13.63 9.10
C LEU A 38 12.87 -12.70 10.04
N LEU A 39 11.83 -12.05 9.54
CA LEU A 39 10.95 -11.18 10.33
C LEU A 39 10.23 -11.98 11.42
N GLU A 40 9.56 -13.07 11.01
CA GLU A 40 8.80 -13.93 11.93
C GLU A 40 9.71 -14.53 13.01
N ARG A 41 10.89 -15.04 12.64
CA ARG A 41 11.86 -15.54 13.60
C ARG A 41 12.27 -14.46 14.60
N HIS A 42 12.55 -13.23 14.14
CA HIS A 42 12.91 -12.12 15.03
C HIS A 42 11.77 -11.79 16.00
N LYS A 43 10.53 -11.78 15.53
CA LYS A 43 9.34 -11.59 16.38
C LYS A 43 9.19 -12.70 17.42
N GLU A 44 9.30 -13.95 17.01
CA GLU A 44 9.20 -15.12 17.90
C GLU A 44 10.27 -15.08 19.02
N GLU A 45 11.53 -14.79 18.67
CA GLU A 45 12.64 -14.69 19.64
C GLU A 45 12.44 -13.57 20.66
N ARG A 46 11.69 -12.53 20.32
CA ARG A 46 11.40 -11.37 21.18
C ARG A 46 10.01 -11.40 21.83
N GLY A 47 9.14 -12.31 21.43
CA GLY A 47 7.75 -12.38 21.89
C GLY A 47 6.85 -11.28 21.35
N TYR A 48 7.16 -10.76 20.16
CA TYR A 48 6.35 -9.75 19.46
C TYR A 48 5.28 -10.41 18.57
N TYR A 49 4.12 -9.78 18.49
CA TYR A 49 3.03 -10.22 17.60
C TYR A 49 2.86 -9.33 16.39
N LEU A 50 2.99 -8.02 16.58
CA LEU A 50 2.79 -7.02 15.52
C LEU A 50 4.10 -6.31 15.19
N ASP A 51 4.20 -5.79 13.98
CA ASP A 51 5.31 -4.92 13.55
C ASP A 51 5.38 -3.65 14.42
N THR A 52 4.24 -3.20 14.95
CA THR A 52 4.16 -2.06 15.85
C THR A 52 4.80 -2.30 17.22
N ASP A 53 4.99 -3.55 17.62
CA ASP A 53 5.65 -3.90 18.88
C ASP A 53 7.18 -3.73 18.81
N MET A 54 7.74 -3.71 17.61
CA MET A 54 9.17 -3.68 17.37
C MET A 54 9.74 -2.26 17.54
N ALA A 55 10.83 -2.16 18.28
CA ALA A 55 11.57 -0.90 18.49
C ALA A 55 12.54 -0.61 17.32
N ALA A 56 13.08 0.62 17.31
CA ALA A 56 14.05 1.03 16.29
C ALA A 56 15.29 0.11 16.21
N GLU A 57 15.75 -0.41 17.35
CA GLU A 57 16.91 -1.31 17.41
C GLU A 57 16.60 -2.68 16.78
N ASP A 58 15.37 -3.21 16.97
CA ASP A 58 14.95 -4.46 16.35
C ASP A 58 14.96 -4.34 14.82
N TRP A 59 14.41 -3.25 14.29
CA TRP A 59 14.47 -2.95 12.87
C TRP A 59 15.89 -2.82 12.33
N ARG A 60 16.78 -2.19 13.10
CA ARG A 60 18.20 -2.07 12.73
C ARG A 60 18.88 -3.43 12.62
N LEU A 61 18.64 -4.32 13.57
CA LEU A 61 19.18 -5.69 13.55
C LEU A 61 18.61 -6.50 12.37
N LEU A 62 17.33 -6.40 12.12
CA LEU A 62 16.68 -7.09 11.01
C LEU A 62 17.18 -6.59 9.64
N ILE A 63 17.43 -5.30 9.49
CA ILE A 63 18.03 -4.72 8.27
C ILE A 63 19.40 -5.37 7.98
N GLU A 64 20.23 -5.54 8.98
CA GLU A 64 21.54 -6.18 8.79
C GLU A 64 21.39 -7.68 8.43
N ALA A 65 20.43 -8.38 9.03
CA ALA A 65 20.11 -9.76 8.68
C ALA A 65 19.61 -9.86 7.22
N TYR A 66 18.73 -8.96 6.77
CA TYR A 66 18.25 -8.90 5.38
C TYR A 66 19.41 -8.67 4.40
N LYS A 67 20.29 -7.71 4.66
CA LYS A 67 21.46 -7.45 3.82
C LYS A 67 22.41 -8.65 3.76
N ALA A 68 22.64 -9.32 4.89
CA ALA A 68 23.48 -10.52 4.95
C ALA A 68 22.87 -11.67 4.14
N MET A 69 21.57 -11.89 4.25
CA MET A 69 20.82 -12.89 3.47
C MET A 69 20.87 -12.59 1.97
N VAL A 70 20.63 -11.35 1.55
CA VAL A 70 20.74 -10.93 0.15
C VAL A 70 22.16 -11.19 -0.38
N LYS A 71 23.18 -10.82 0.38
CA LYS A 71 24.59 -11.07 0.01
C LYS A 71 24.89 -12.58 -0.13
N SER A 72 24.39 -13.39 0.80
CA SER A 72 24.56 -14.84 0.75
C SER A 72 23.91 -15.46 -0.48
N ARG A 73 22.71 -15.02 -0.85
CA ARG A 73 21.96 -15.59 -1.99
C ARG A 73 22.48 -15.13 -3.34
N LEU A 74 22.93 -13.87 -3.44
CA LEU A 74 23.32 -13.27 -4.72
C LEU A 74 24.84 -13.17 -4.94
N GLY A 75 25.64 -13.46 -3.95
CA GLY A 75 27.11 -13.30 -3.99
C GLY A 75 27.58 -11.84 -4.01
N LYS A 76 26.65 -10.86 -3.95
CA LYS A 76 26.95 -9.43 -3.94
C LYS A 76 26.12 -8.70 -2.87
N PRO A 77 26.64 -7.59 -2.30
CA PRO A 77 25.91 -6.86 -1.28
C PRO A 77 24.68 -6.15 -1.86
N PHE A 78 23.69 -5.88 -0.99
CA PHE A 78 22.56 -5.01 -1.31
C PHE A 78 23.08 -3.60 -1.69
N PRO A 79 22.65 -3.02 -2.83
CA PRO A 79 23.13 -1.72 -3.30
C PRO A 79 22.79 -0.61 -2.30
N GLN A 80 23.76 0.24 -1.98
CA GLN A 80 23.60 1.36 -1.03
C GLN A 80 23.54 2.72 -1.73
N ASP A 81 23.95 2.80 -3.00
CA ASP A 81 23.85 4.03 -3.79
C ASP A 81 22.40 4.25 -4.27
N PRO A 82 21.75 5.38 -3.91
CA PRO A 82 20.38 5.68 -4.32
C PRO A 82 20.18 5.73 -5.85
N HIS A 83 21.17 6.16 -6.60
CA HIS A 83 21.10 6.18 -8.07
C HIS A 83 21.12 4.76 -8.63
N ALA A 84 21.98 3.88 -8.11
CA ALA A 84 21.99 2.48 -8.50
C ALA A 84 20.66 1.78 -8.15
N GLN A 85 20.07 2.09 -6.99
CA GLN A 85 18.75 1.59 -6.60
C GLN A 85 17.66 2.09 -7.57
N LEU A 86 17.64 3.38 -7.89
CA LEU A 86 16.66 3.96 -8.81
C LEU A 86 16.73 3.32 -10.20
N TRP A 87 17.93 3.22 -10.78
CA TRP A 87 18.11 2.62 -12.10
C TRP A 87 17.80 1.13 -12.11
N GLY A 88 18.11 0.42 -11.03
CA GLY A 88 17.70 -0.98 -10.85
C GLY A 88 16.18 -1.14 -10.84
N ALA A 89 15.45 -0.30 -10.11
CA ALA A 89 13.99 -0.31 -10.07
C ALA A 89 13.37 0.03 -11.43
N ILE A 90 13.89 1.05 -12.13
CA ILE A 90 13.46 1.41 -13.49
C ILE A 90 13.65 0.23 -14.43
N GLY A 91 14.83 -0.44 -14.40
CA GLY A 91 15.12 -1.62 -15.21
C GLY A 91 14.12 -2.75 -14.94
N ALA A 92 13.86 -3.06 -13.66
CA ALA A 92 12.91 -4.10 -13.30
C ALA A 92 11.48 -3.83 -13.81
N VAL A 93 11.02 -2.57 -13.79
CA VAL A 93 9.72 -2.20 -14.38
C VAL A 93 9.72 -2.42 -15.89
N LEU A 94 10.76 -2.00 -16.60
CA LEU A 94 10.85 -2.19 -18.05
C LEU A 94 10.93 -3.69 -18.42
N ASP A 95 11.70 -4.47 -17.69
CA ASP A 95 11.84 -5.93 -17.88
C ASP A 95 10.53 -6.67 -17.59
N SER A 96 9.72 -6.17 -16.67
CA SER A 96 8.42 -6.78 -16.32
C SER A 96 7.45 -6.87 -17.49
N TRP A 97 7.62 -6.03 -18.55
CA TRP A 97 6.88 -6.13 -19.79
C TRP A 97 6.99 -7.50 -20.45
N MET A 98 8.13 -8.17 -20.27
CA MET A 98 8.42 -9.47 -20.88
C MET A 98 8.16 -10.66 -19.97
N ASN A 99 7.62 -10.46 -18.76
CA ASN A 99 7.28 -11.58 -17.90
C ASN A 99 6.05 -12.36 -18.43
N ALA A 100 5.92 -13.64 -18.07
CA ALA A 100 4.89 -14.53 -18.59
C ALA A 100 3.46 -14.04 -18.32
N ARG A 101 3.21 -13.45 -17.14
CA ARG A 101 1.92 -12.88 -16.75
C ARG A 101 1.54 -11.69 -17.65
N ALA A 102 2.47 -10.77 -17.87
CA ALA A 102 2.25 -9.59 -18.72
C ALA A 102 2.03 -9.98 -20.19
N ILE A 103 2.78 -10.97 -20.70
CA ILE A 103 2.58 -11.51 -22.06
C ILE A 103 1.19 -12.10 -22.21
N THR A 104 0.75 -12.92 -21.23
CA THR A 104 -0.59 -13.54 -21.25
C THR A 104 -1.68 -12.48 -21.19
N TYR A 105 -1.54 -11.50 -20.31
CA TYR A 105 -2.49 -10.37 -20.18
C TYR A 105 -2.64 -9.60 -21.51
N ARG A 106 -1.53 -9.25 -22.15
CA ARG A 106 -1.56 -8.55 -23.45
C ARG A 106 -2.25 -9.36 -24.54
N LYS A 107 -2.01 -10.65 -24.60
CA LYS A 107 -2.70 -11.54 -25.58
C LYS A 107 -4.21 -11.55 -25.37
N LEU A 108 -4.65 -11.66 -24.09
CA LEU A 108 -6.08 -11.68 -23.76
C LEU A 108 -6.79 -10.36 -24.07
N HIS A 109 -6.08 -9.23 -23.94
CA HIS A 109 -6.67 -7.91 -24.12
C HIS A 109 -6.32 -7.23 -25.45
N GLY A 110 -5.70 -7.95 -26.38
CA GLY A 110 -5.35 -7.42 -27.70
C GLY A 110 -4.35 -6.25 -27.68
N ILE A 111 -3.50 -6.16 -26.64
CA ILE A 111 -2.53 -5.09 -26.48
C ILE A 111 -1.29 -5.38 -27.35
N PRO A 112 -0.88 -4.48 -28.26
CA PRO A 112 0.28 -4.68 -29.11
C PRO A 112 1.58 -4.83 -28.32
N GLN A 113 2.36 -5.86 -28.64
CA GLN A 113 3.64 -6.09 -27.97
C GLN A 113 4.65 -4.93 -28.18
N ALA A 114 4.54 -4.24 -29.29
CA ALA A 114 5.44 -3.14 -29.65
C ALA A 114 5.25 -1.86 -28.80
N TRP A 115 4.19 -1.76 -27.99
CA TRP A 115 3.95 -0.55 -27.19
C TRP A 115 4.98 -0.36 -26.08
N GLY A 116 5.42 -1.44 -25.44
CA GLY A 116 6.27 -1.35 -24.24
C GLY A 116 5.51 -0.87 -23.01
N THR A 117 6.26 -0.52 -21.97
CA THR A 117 5.72 0.05 -20.72
C THR A 117 6.43 1.36 -20.37
N ALA A 118 5.87 2.10 -19.43
CA ALA A 118 6.41 3.35 -18.94
C ALA A 118 6.68 3.28 -17.43
N VAL A 119 7.54 4.14 -16.94
CA VAL A 119 7.88 4.29 -15.52
C VAL A 119 7.55 5.69 -15.06
N THR A 120 6.80 5.80 -13.98
CA THR A 120 6.56 7.06 -13.27
C THR A 120 7.37 7.08 -11.99
N ILE A 121 8.15 8.15 -11.78
CA ILE A 121 8.90 8.39 -10.56
C ILE A 121 8.17 9.50 -9.81
N GLN A 122 7.68 9.20 -8.60
CA GLN A 122 6.94 10.16 -7.79
C GLN A 122 7.39 10.12 -6.33
N ALA A 123 7.17 11.21 -5.61
CA ALA A 123 7.43 11.27 -4.17
C ALA A 123 6.53 10.26 -3.44
N MET A 124 7.08 9.59 -2.46
CA MET A 124 6.35 8.69 -1.59
C MET A 124 5.71 9.49 -0.44
N VAL A 125 4.47 9.19 -0.11
CA VAL A 125 3.76 9.66 1.08
C VAL A 125 3.58 8.50 2.05
N PHE A 126 3.54 8.81 3.35
CA PHE A 126 3.61 7.81 4.39
C PHE A 126 2.38 7.86 5.29
N GLY A 127 1.59 6.79 5.28
CA GLY A 127 0.46 6.59 6.18
C GLY A 127 0.83 6.04 7.56
N ASN A 128 2.12 5.80 7.83
CA ASN A 128 2.63 5.16 9.03
C ASN A 128 3.63 6.02 9.83
N MET A 129 3.46 7.34 9.81
CA MET A 129 4.30 8.26 10.59
C MET A 129 3.72 8.64 11.96
N GLY A 130 2.55 8.11 12.33
CA GLY A 130 1.88 8.40 13.60
C GLY A 130 0.37 8.30 13.49
N ASP A 131 -0.32 8.66 14.57
CA ASP A 131 -1.78 8.50 14.69
C ASP A 131 -2.58 9.54 13.87
N ASP A 132 -1.93 10.57 13.35
CA ASP A 132 -2.45 11.54 12.39
C ASP A 132 -2.23 11.11 10.92
N CYS A 133 -1.76 9.89 10.73
CA CYS A 133 -1.51 9.27 9.43
C CYS A 133 -2.38 8.02 9.25
N ALA A 134 -2.76 7.73 8.00
CA ALA A 134 -3.58 6.58 7.66
C ALA A 134 -3.38 6.17 6.19
N THR A 135 -3.82 4.98 5.87
CA THR A 135 -3.95 4.49 4.48
C THR A 135 -5.26 3.73 4.33
N GLY A 136 -5.90 3.86 3.17
CA GLY A 136 -7.17 3.20 2.95
C GLY A 136 -7.55 3.04 1.49
N VAL A 137 -8.64 2.31 1.32
CA VAL A 137 -9.33 2.09 0.03
C VAL A 137 -10.77 2.53 0.15
N ALA A 138 -11.27 3.18 -0.88
CA ALA A 138 -12.61 3.74 -0.91
C ALA A 138 -13.31 3.44 -2.24
N PHE A 139 -14.62 3.21 -2.18
CA PHE A 139 -15.48 3.11 -3.34
C PHE A 139 -16.54 4.20 -3.26
N THR A 140 -16.77 4.91 -4.34
CA THR A 140 -17.80 5.97 -4.39
C THR A 140 -19.21 5.42 -4.22
N ARG A 141 -19.40 4.12 -4.49
CA ARG A 141 -20.65 3.37 -4.24
C ARG A 141 -20.33 2.00 -3.67
N ASN A 142 -21.27 1.41 -2.97
CA ASN A 142 -21.11 0.03 -2.49
C ASN A 142 -20.94 -0.94 -3.67
N PRO A 143 -19.79 -1.62 -3.81
CA PRO A 143 -19.50 -2.47 -4.98
C PRO A 143 -20.35 -3.75 -5.04
N SER A 144 -20.99 -4.13 -3.93
CA SER A 144 -21.85 -5.30 -3.85
C SER A 144 -23.32 -4.98 -4.18
N THR A 145 -23.81 -3.80 -3.75
CA THR A 145 -25.22 -3.44 -3.86
C THR A 145 -25.52 -2.34 -4.87
N GLY A 146 -24.51 -1.55 -5.28
CA GLY A 146 -24.65 -0.36 -6.13
C GLY A 146 -25.26 0.84 -5.42
N GLU A 147 -25.41 0.79 -4.11
CA GLU A 147 -25.95 1.89 -3.32
C GLU A 147 -25.02 3.10 -3.37
N ASN A 148 -25.61 4.29 -3.57
CA ASN A 148 -24.87 5.55 -3.55
C ASN A 148 -24.54 5.95 -2.11
N ALA A 149 -23.53 5.28 -1.59
CA ALA A 149 -22.99 5.51 -0.26
C ALA A 149 -21.48 5.22 -0.27
N VAL A 150 -20.71 6.06 0.38
CA VAL A 150 -19.26 5.85 0.56
C VAL A 150 -19.04 4.51 1.23
N TYR A 151 -18.25 3.68 0.60
CA TYR A 151 -17.90 2.35 1.10
C TYR A 151 -16.38 2.19 1.07
N GLY A 152 -15.82 1.55 2.10
CA GLY A 152 -14.39 1.30 2.15
C GLY A 152 -13.86 1.18 3.56
N GLU A 153 -12.56 1.05 3.64
CA GLU A 153 -11.85 0.81 4.90
C GLU A 153 -10.50 1.53 4.94
N PHE A 154 -10.01 1.78 6.14
CA PHE A 154 -8.73 2.40 6.38
C PHE A 154 -8.04 1.83 7.62
N LEU A 155 -6.75 2.08 7.74
CA LEU A 155 -5.94 1.79 8.93
C LEU A 155 -5.18 3.04 9.35
N ILE A 156 -5.27 3.40 10.62
CA ILE A 156 -4.42 4.44 11.23
C ILE A 156 -3.01 3.88 11.40
N ASN A 157 -2.01 4.72 11.16
CA ASN A 157 -0.58 4.41 11.29
C ASN A 157 -0.21 3.13 10.52
N ALA A 158 -0.48 3.13 9.20
CA ALA A 158 -0.32 1.96 8.32
C ALA A 158 0.12 2.36 6.91
N GLN A 159 0.76 1.43 6.21
CA GLN A 159 1.01 1.52 4.77
C GLN A 159 -0.01 0.68 3.98
N GLY A 160 -0.05 0.85 2.65
CA GLY A 160 -1.02 0.16 1.78
C GLY A 160 -0.94 -1.36 1.88
N GLU A 161 0.25 -1.92 2.03
CA GLU A 161 0.46 -3.36 2.22
C GLU A 161 -0.19 -3.88 3.52
N ASP A 162 -0.21 -3.08 4.59
CA ASP A 162 -0.83 -3.48 5.86
C ASP A 162 -2.36 -3.62 5.74
N VAL A 163 -2.99 -2.82 4.85
CA VAL A 163 -4.43 -2.92 4.54
C VAL A 163 -4.73 -4.22 3.79
N VAL A 164 -3.87 -4.58 2.83
CA VAL A 164 -4.08 -5.74 1.95
C VAL A 164 -3.69 -7.05 2.65
N ALA A 165 -2.70 -7.03 3.52
CA ALA A 165 -2.20 -8.22 4.22
C ALA A 165 -3.18 -8.83 5.23
N GLY A 166 -4.18 -8.05 5.70
CA GLY A 166 -5.18 -8.52 6.65
C GLY A 166 -4.64 -8.82 8.06
N ILE A 167 -3.45 -8.32 8.40
CA ILE A 167 -2.79 -8.54 9.71
C ILE A 167 -3.50 -7.73 10.80
N ARG A 168 -4.03 -6.57 10.44
CA ARG A 168 -4.81 -5.69 11.32
C ARG A 168 -6.24 -5.62 10.80
N THR A 169 -7.23 -5.51 11.70
CA THR A 169 -8.63 -5.31 11.31
C THR A 169 -8.81 -3.88 10.82
N PRO A 170 -9.18 -3.67 9.55
CA PRO A 170 -9.43 -2.33 9.04
C PRO A 170 -10.69 -1.70 9.68
N GLN A 171 -10.69 -0.38 9.71
CA GLN A 171 -11.79 0.45 10.21
C GLN A 171 -12.65 0.93 9.04
N PRO A 172 -13.97 1.01 9.19
CA PRO A 172 -14.86 1.54 8.16
C PRO A 172 -14.67 3.05 7.97
N LEU A 173 -14.90 3.55 6.75
CA LEU A 173 -14.82 4.98 6.46
C LEU A 173 -15.96 5.77 7.12
N THR A 174 -17.16 5.21 7.23
CA THR A 174 -18.37 5.88 7.72
C THR A 174 -18.91 5.27 9.00
N GLU A 175 -19.60 6.07 9.82
CA GLU A 175 -20.33 5.57 10.99
C GLU A 175 -21.45 4.57 10.61
N ALA A 176 -22.10 4.78 9.43
CA ALA A 176 -23.07 3.83 8.91
C ALA A 176 -22.43 2.46 8.60
N GLY A 177 -21.25 2.46 8.01
CA GLY A 177 -20.46 1.23 7.77
C GLY A 177 -20.03 0.53 9.05
N ARG A 178 -19.71 1.28 10.09
CA ARG A 178 -19.37 0.73 11.42
C ARG A 178 -20.52 -0.11 12.02
N GLY A 179 -21.75 0.35 11.86
CA GLY A 179 -22.92 -0.38 12.34
C GLY A 179 -23.13 -1.74 11.64
N VAL A 180 -22.63 -1.90 10.41
CA VAL A 180 -22.74 -3.15 9.62
C VAL A 180 -21.60 -4.13 9.94
N HIS A 181 -20.39 -3.64 10.10
CA HIS A 181 -19.19 -4.50 10.28
C HIS A 181 -18.90 -4.83 11.76
N GLY A 182 -19.52 -4.15 12.70
CA GLY A 182 -19.41 -4.38 14.15
C GLY A 182 -17.96 -4.24 14.64
N GLY A 183 -17.58 -3.11 15.19
CA GLY A 183 -16.24 -2.90 15.74
C GLY A 183 -16.21 -1.79 16.78
N ASP A 184 -15.30 -1.90 17.75
CA ASP A 184 -15.11 -0.89 18.79
C ASP A 184 -14.28 0.30 18.31
N LEU A 185 -13.58 0.16 17.14
CA LEU A 185 -12.73 1.19 16.59
C LEU A 185 -13.56 2.26 15.87
N PRO A 186 -13.16 3.54 15.96
CA PRO A 186 -13.88 4.64 15.33
C PRO A 186 -13.80 4.58 13.80
N SER A 187 -14.83 5.06 13.11
CA SER A 187 -14.79 5.27 11.67
C SER A 187 -13.81 6.40 11.31
N MET A 188 -13.44 6.53 10.02
CA MET A 188 -12.66 7.66 9.55
C MET A 188 -13.42 8.98 9.72
N GLU A 189 -14.74 8.96 9.52
CA GLU A 189 -15.65 10.08 9.75
C GLU A 189 -15.53 10.64 11.17
N ALA A 190 -15.36 9.76 12.17
CA ALA A 190 -15.18 10.17 13.57
C ALA A 190 -13.72 10.48 13.93
N ALA A 191 -12.75 9.69 13.42
CA ALA A 191 -11.35 9.82 13.80
C ALA A 191 -10.64 10.97 13.08
N LEU A 192 -10.98 11.22 11.81
CA LEU A 192 -10.34 12.20 10.92
C LEU A 192 -11.40 13.02 10.14
N PRO A 193 -12.32 13.73 10.82
CA PRO A 193 -13.52 14.31 10.18
C PRO A 193 -13.22 15.28 9.05
N GLY A 194 -12.18 16.11 9.18
CA GLY A 194 -11.79 17.05 8.12
C GLY A 194 -11.27 16.34 6.87
N VAL A 195 -10.45 15.33 7.06
CA VAL A 195 -9.91 14.50 5.96
C VAL A 195 -11.01 13.67 5.30
N PHE A 196 -11.94 13.13 6.09
CA PHE A 196 -13.09 12.39 5.56
C PHE A 196 -13.97 13.27 4.67
N THR A 197 -14.24 14.51 5.08
CA THR A 197 -15.00 15.47 4.28
C THR A 197 -14.30 15.74 2.94
N GLU A 198 -12.99 16.01 2.96
CA GLU A 198 -12.20 16.22 1.75
C GLU A 198 -12.22 14.99 0.84
N LEU A 199 -12.07 13.78 1.40
CA LEU A 199 -12.14 12.53 0.65
C LEU A 199 -13.51 12.37 -0.02
N ALA A 200 -14.60 12.63 0.69
CA ALA A 200 -15.96 12.53 0.16
C ALA A 200 -16.20 13.51 -1.00
N ASP A 201 -15.70 14.74 -0.89
CA ASP A 201 -15.77 15.74 -1.96
C ASP A 201 -14.98 15.31 -3.21
N VAL A 202 -13.77 14.78 -3.04
CA VAL A 202 -12.97 14.23 -4.15
C VAL A 202 -13.65 13.04 -4.78
N MET A 203 -14.22 12.14 -4.00
CA MET A 203 -14.97 10.97 -4.50
C MET A 203 -16.15 11.40 -5.37
N ALA A 204 -16.92 12.40 -4.94
CA ALA A 204 -18.04 12.93 -5.73
C ALA A 204 -17.55 13.54 -7.07
N GLN A 205 -16.45 14.28 -7.05
CA GLN A 205 -15.84 14.86 -8.25
C GLN A 205 -15.36 13.77 -9.23
N LEU A 206 -14.69 12.72 -8.72
CA LEU A 206 -14.19 11.62 -9.55
C LEU A 206 -15.34 10.83 -10.19
N GLU A 207 -16.39 10.50 -9.43
CA GLU A 207 -17.54 9.80 -9.98
C GLU A 207 -18.23 10.63 -11.05
N ALA A 208 -18.42 11.93 -10.84
CA ALA A 208 -19.00 12.83 -11.82
C ALA A 208 -18.13 12.97 -13.09
N HIS A 209 -16.79 13.03 -12.93
CA HIS A 209 -15.85 13.14 -14.04
C HIS A 209 -15.82 11.89 -14.93
N TYR A 210 -15.73 10.71 -14.29
CA TYR A 210 -15.67 9.44 -15.02
C TYR A 210 -17.02 8.87 -15.40
N CYS A 211 -18.13 9.47 -14.94
CA CYS A 211 -19.50 8.98 -15.12
C CYS A 211 -19.67 7.50 -14.72
N ASP A 212 -18.90 7.06 -13.74
CA ASP A 212 -18.91 5.68 -13.25
C ASP A 212 -18.34 5.60 -11.83
N MET A 213 -18.76 4.58 -11.05
CA MET A 213 -18.22 4.37 -9.71
C MET A 213 -16.70 4.15 -9.73
N GLN A 214 -16.02 4.73 -8.78
CA GLN A 214 -14.58 4.67 -8.67
C GLN A 214 -14.13 3.83 -7.48
N ASP A 215 -13.06 3.09 -7.68
CA ASP A 215 -12.22 2.40 -6.69
C ASP A 215 -10.97 3.26 -6.50
N ILE A 216 -10.73 3.67 -5.27
CA ILE A 216 -9.79 4.74 -4.91
C ILE A 216 -8.83 4.22 -3.84
N GLU A 217 -7.54 4.49 -4.03
CA GLU A 217 -6.52 4.30 -3.03
C GLU A 217 -6.04 5.68 -2.54
N PHE A 218 -5.95 5.85 -1.22
CA PHE A 218 -5.56 7.10 -0.60
C PHE A 218 -4.64 6.89 0.61
N THR A 219 -3.88 7.92 0.94
CA THR A 219 -3.05 7.99 2.15
C THR A 219 -3.27 9.34 2.82
N VAL A 220 -3.27 9.33 4.14
CA VAL A 220 -3.24 10.54 4.97
C VAL A 220 -1.87 10.63 5.61
N GLN A 221 -1.13 11.69 5.31
CA GLN A 221 0.15 11.97 5.95
C GLN A 221 0.04 13.24 6.76
N GLN A 222 0.17 13.12 8.08
CA GLN A 222 0.12 14.24 9.02
C GLN A 222 -1.13 15.13 8.80
N GLY A 223 -2.30 14.48 8.75
CA GLY A 223 -3.58 15.14 8.56
C GLY A 223 -3.86 15.65 7.14
N THR A 224 -2.95 15.46 6.18
CA THR A 224 -3.14 15.86 4.78
C THR A 224 -3.53 14.65 3.93
N LEU A 225 -4.62 14.77 3.16
CA LEU A 225 -5.09 13.75 2.23
C LEU A 225 -4.23 13.71 0.95
N TRP A 226 -3.88 12.52 0.50
CA TRP A 226 -3.20 12.25 -0.75
C TRP A 226 -3.93 11.17 -1.53
N MET A 227 -4.37 11.52 -2.72
CA MET A 227 -4.97 10.56 -3.65
C MET A 227 -3.86 9.83 -4.40
N LEU A 228 -3.84 8.50 -4.32
CA LEU A 228 -2.78 7.69 -4.93
C LEU A 228 -3.21 7.12 -6.28
N GLN A 229 -4.43 6.60 -6.36
CA GLN A 229 -4.96 5.96 -7.56
C GLN A 229 -6.48 6.05 -7.58
N THR A 230 -7.05 6.17 -8.78
CA THR A 230 -8.46 5.92 -9.07
C THR A 230 -8.60 5.02 -10.28
N ARG A 231 -9.62 4.17 -10.27
CA ARG A 231 -9.97 3.29 -11.40
C ARG A 231 -11.46 2.96 -11.36
N SER A 232 -12.01 2.51 -12.49
CA SER A 232 -13.39 2.01 -12.54
C SER A 232 -13.54 0.84 -11.55
N GLY A 233 -14.49 0.97 -10.62
CA GLY A 233 -14.69 0.01 -9.54
C GLY A 233 -15.18 -1.35 -10.07
N LYS A 234 -14.50 -2.43 -9.65
CA LYS A 234 -15.03 -3.78 -9.84
C LYS A 234 -16.27 -3.93 -9.00
N ARG A 235 -17.32 -4.53 -9.57
CA ARG A 235 -18.64 -4.61 -8.95
C ARG A 235 -19.36 -5.91 -9.30
N THR A 236 -20.34 -6.29 -8.50
CA THR A 236 -21.24 -7.40 -8.82
C THR A 236 -22.19 -7.02 -9.97
N ALA A 237 -22.77 -8.02 -10.63
CA ALA A 237 -23.78 -7.79 -11.66
C ALA A 237 -25.00 -7.00 -11.11
N LYS A 238 -25.41 -7.27 -9.87
CA LYS A 238 -26.47 -6.54 -9.17
C LYS A 238 -26.13 -5.05 -9.01
N ALA A 239 -24.93 -4.75 -8.56
CA ALA A 239 -24.47 -3.38 -8.41
C ALA A 239 -24.38 -2.67 -9.78
N ALA A 240 -23.87 -3.35 -10.81
CA ALA A 240 -23.78 -2.80 -12.16
C ALA A 240 -25.14 -2.37 -12.72
N LEU A 241 -26.18 -3.19 -12.56
CA LEU A 241 -27.55 -2.83 -12.97
C LEU A 241 -28.09 -1.61 -12.22
N ARG A 242 -27.83 -1.51 -10.91
CA ARG A 242 -28.31 -0.38 -10.10
C ARG A 242 -27.58 0.94 -10.42
N ILE A 243 -26.32 0.86 -10.80
CA ILE A 243 -25.50 2.04 -11.14
C ILE A 243 -25.83 2.57 -12.53
N ALA A 244 -26.21 1.69 -13.48
CA ALA A 244 -26.52 2.05 -14.85
C ALA A 244 -27.91 2.70 -15.02
N VAL A 245 -28.75 2.66 -14.01
CA VAL A 245 -30.11 3.25 -13.98
C VAL A 245 -30.11 4.58 -13.24
#